data_e5f401ddef9f86aaea82c249e3f2380c
#
_entry.id   e5f401ddef9f86aaea82c249e3f2380c
#
_cell.length_a   1.000
_cell.length_b   1.000
_cell.length_c   1.000
_cell.angle_alpha   90.00
_cell.angle_beta   90.00
_cell.angle_gamma   90.00
#
_symmetry.space_group_name_H-M   'P 1'
#
loop_
_entity.id
_entity.type
_entity.pdbx_description
1 polymer ?
#
loop_
_entity_poly.entity_id
_entity_poly.type
_entity_poly.pdbx_seq_one_letter_code
_entity_poly.pdbx_strand_id
1 'polypeptide(L)'
;MSATTQTTWEEFLNLPDAPGKQELLDGELILMPPAKQSHNLISKLVQRLLESAVDESRVWIETGYQLSRGWLQPDVSVTWPDQPIENDWLQGAPMLAVEVVSPSNTAEQIEKKTAAYLDEGAAEVWVIYPTTRRMTVFRKGTWERITATYTCALLNLVVDLAAILPPISE
;
A
#
# COMPACT_ATOMS: atom_id res chain seq x y z
N MET A 1 27.96 16.76 -8.73
CA MET A 1 26.55 16.49 -8.45
C MET A 1 26.08 15.50 -9.50
N SER A 2 25.79 14.27 -9.11
CA SER A 2 25.22 13.29 -10.02
C SER A 2 23.76 13.70 -10.27
N ALA A 3 23.41 14.08 -11.49
CA ALA A 3 22.04 14.29 -11.88
C ALA A 3 21.34 12.92 -11.81
N THR A 4 20.51 12.70 -10.83
CA THR A 4 19.63 11.52 -10.79
C THR A 4 18.71 11.69 -11.99
N THR A 5 18.87 10.85 -13.01
CA THR A 5 18.00 10.85 -14.18
C THR A 5 16.62 10.46 -13.69
N GLN A 6 15.68 11.38 -13.77
CA GLN A 6 14.29 11.09 -13.40
C GLN A 6 13.67 10.21 -14.49
N THR A 7 13.03 9.11 -14.06
CA THR A 7 12.28 8.21 -14.94
C THR A 7 10.93 8.84 -15.26
N THR A 8 10.64 9.00 -16.53
CA THR A 8 9.32 9.47 -16.99
C THR A 8 8.29 8.34 -16.95
N TRP A 9 7.01 8.69 -17.04
CA TRP A 9 5.93 7.70 -17.14
C TRP A 9 6.08 6.80 -18.38
N GLU A 10 6.47 7.36 -19.52
CA GLU A 10 6.69 6.61 -20.75
C GLU A 10 7.87 5.62 -20.62
N GLU A 11 8.96 6.07 -20.02
CA GLU A 11 10.11 5.18 -19.74
C GLU A 11 9.73 4.06 -18.78
N PHE A 12 8.94 4.36 -17.74
CA PHE A 12 8.45 3.37 -16.79
C PHE A 12 7.61 2.29 -17.46
N LEU A 13 6.69 2.66 -18.36
CA LEU A 13 5.86 1.71 -19.12
C LEU A 13 6.66 0.80 -20.04
N ASN A 14 7.84 1.22 -20.47
CA ASN A 14 8.72 0.47 -21.35
C ASN A 14 9.83 -0.29 -20.60
N LEU A 15 9.80 -0.30 -19.26
CA LEU A 15 10.75 -1.09 -18.48
C LEU A 15 10.55 -2.60 -18.75
N PRO A 16 11.63 -3.38 -18.77
CA PRO A 16 11.51 -4.82 -18.84
C PRO A 16 10.87 -5.37 -17.56
N ASP A 17 10.17 -6.48 -17.69
CA ASP A 17 9.65 -7.22 -16.54
C ASP A 17 10.79 -7.57 -15.58
N ALA A 18 10.56 -7.32 -14.29
CA ALA A 18 11.51 -7.66 -13.23
C ALA A 18 10.82 -8.58 -12.19
N PRO A 19 11.58 -9.46 -11.54
CA PRO A 19 11.05 -10.20 -10.41
C PRO A 19 10.75 -9.23 -9.27
N GLY A 20 9.53 -9.24 -8.78
CA GLY A 20 9.08 -8.32 -7.72
C GLY A 20 8.33 -7.11 -8.24
N LYS A 21 8.17 -6.14 -7.37
CA LYS A 21 7.35 -4.96 -7.62
C LYS A 21 8.18 -3.81 -8.18
N GLN A 22 7.67 -3.14 -9.20
CA GLN A 22 8.23 -1.91 -9.74
C GLN A 22 7.22 -0.78 -9.51
N GLU A 23 7.68 0.30 -8.91
CA GLU A 23 6.87 1.49 -8.65
C GLU A 23 7.62 2.74 -9.14
N LEU A 24 6.89 3.77 -9.45
CA LEU A 24 7.41 5.08 -9.84
C LEU A 24 6.81 6.15 -8.94
N LEU A 25 7.64 6.97 -8.32
CA LEU A 25 7.16 8.09 -7.50
C LEU A 25 8.10 9.29 -7.66
N ASP A 26 7.54 10.43 -8.07
CA ASP A 26 8.27 11.69 -8.30
C ASP A 26 9.50 11.52 -9.24
N GLY A 27 9.39 10.63 -10.23
CA GLY A 27 10.48 10.30 -11.14
C GLY A 27 11.51 9.32 -10.57
N GLU A 28 11.38 8.87 -9.33
CA GLU A 28 12.23 7.86 -8.71
C GLU A 28 11.64 6.46 -8.96
N LEU A 29 12.43 5.57 -9.58
CA LEU A 29 12.08 4.18 -9.76
C LEU A 29 12.36 3.41 -8.47
N ILE A 30 11.32 2.78 -7.90
CA ILE A 30 11.40 1.98 -6.68
C ILE A 30 11.28 0.50 -7.08
N LEU A 31 12.36 -0.25 -6.87
CA LEU A 31 12.41 -1.68 -7.15
C LEU A 31 12.35 -2.46 -5.83
N MET A 32 11.36 -3.33 -5.72
CA MET A 32 11.18 -4.18 -4.56
C MET A 32 11.45 -5.64 -4.93
N PRO A 33 12.25 -6.39 -4.16
CA PRO A 33 12.42 -7.81 -4.41
C PRO A 33 11.11 -8.57 -4.20
N PRO A 34 11.00 -9.81 -4.71
CA PRO A 34 9.84 -10.65 -4.45
C PRO A 34 9.55 -10.78 -2.95
N ALA A 35 8.28 -10.68 -2.59
CA ALA A 35 7.85 -10.73 -1.21
C ALA A 35 8.11 -12.10 -0.58
N LYS A 36 8.53 -12.10 0.70
CA LYS A 36 8.67 -13.32 1.48
C LYS A 36 7.31 -13.91 1.86
N GLN A 37 7.28 -15.21 2.17
CA GLN A 37 6.05 -15.91 2.56
C GLN A 37 5.33 -15.23 3.74
N SER A 38 6.07 -14.77 4.75
CA SER A 38 5.48 -14.07 5.92
C SER A 38 4.77 -12.78 5.54
N HIS A 39 5.34 -12.00 4.61
CA HIS A 39 4.71 -10.80 4.06
C HIS A 39 3.42 -11.15 3.32
N ASN A 40 3.48 -12.15 2.42
CA ASN A 40 2.31 -12.59 1.66
C ASN A 40 1.19 -13.13 2.55
N LEU A 41 1.54 -13.81 3.66
CA LEU A 41 0.55 -14.29 4.63
C LEU A 41 -0.18 -13.12 5.29
N ILE A 42 0.55 -12.09 5.72
CA ILE A 42 -0.07 -10.89 6.32
C ILE A 42 -0.98 -10.21 5.31
N SER A 43 -0.51 -9.98 4.08
CA SER A 43 -1.31 -9.38 3.00
C SER A 43 -2.61 -10.16 2.76
N LYS A 44 -2.54 -11.49 2.74
CA LYS A 44 -3.70 -12.35 2.57
C LYS A 44 -4.68 -12.31 3.76
N LEU A 45 -4.17 -12.21 4.99
CA LEU A 45 -5.02 -12.06 6.18
C LEU A 45 -5.72 -10.71 6.19
N VAL A 46 -5.01 -9.64 5.81
CA VAL A 46 -5.57 -8.29 5.65
C VAL A 46 -6.64 -8.28 4.55
N GLN A 47 -6.36 -8.88 3.40
CA GLN A 47 -7.35 -9.00 2.31
C GLN A 47 -8.64 -9.62 2.81
N ARG A 48 -8.58 -10.79 3.45
CA ARG A 48 -9.77 -11.48 3.98
C ARG A 48 -10.54 -10.65 5.00
N LEU A 49 -9.81 -9.91 5.85
CA LEU A 49 -10.43 -9.01 6.80
C LEU A 49 -11.19 -7.90 6.09
N LEU A 50 -10.63 -7.28 5.08
CA LEU A 50 -11.26 -6.21 4.30
C LEU A 50 -12.45 -6.72 3.48
N GLU A 51 -12.35 -7.91 2.89
CA GLU A 51 -13.45 -8.58 2.18
C GLU A 51 -14.65 -8.89 3.08
N SER A 52 -14.46 -8.99 4.40
CA SER A 52 -15.56 -9.12 5.36
C SER A 52 -16.34 -7.82 5.59
N ALA A 53 -15.80 -6.68 5.21
CA ALA A 53 -16.37 -5.36 5.46
C ALA A 53 -16.90 -4.65 4.20
N VAL A 54 -16.35 -4.99 3.02
CA VAL A 54 -16.74 -4.39 1.73
C VAL A 54 -16.92 -5.48 0.68
N ASP A 55 -17.54 -5.12 -0.44
CA ASP A 55 -17.64 -6.01 -1.60
C ASP A 55 -16.24 -6.45 -2.05
N GLU A 56 -16.04 -7.76 -2.25
CA GLU A 56 -14.75 -8.34 -2.61
C GLU A 56 -14.18 -7.76 -3.91
N SER A 57 -15.02 -7.34 -4.84
CA SER A 57 -14.61 -6.70 -6.10
C SER A 57 -13.88 -5.36 -5.90
N ARG A 58 -13.92 -4.82 -4.70
CA ARG A 58 -13.23 -3.58 -4.32
C ARG A 58 -11.92 -3.81 -3.59
N VAL A 59 -11.62 -5.05 -3.20
CA VAL A 59 -10.39 -5.40 -2.47
C VAL A 59 -9.38 -6.00 -3.42
N TRP A 60 -8.19 -5.40 -3.47
CA TRP A 60 -7.14 -5.75 -4.43
C TRP A 60 -5.82 -6.04 -3.72
N ILE A 61 -5.06 -6.99 -4.27
CA ILE A 61 -3.67 -7.26 -3.86
C ILE A 61 -2.74 -6.79 -4.98
N GLU A 62 -1.68 -6.08 -4.61
CA GLU A 62 -0.60 -5.65 -5.51
C GLU A 62 -1.10 -5.07 -6.83
N THR A 63 -2.22 -4.36 -6.78
CA THR A 63 -2.79 -3.69 -7.96
C THR A 63 -2.31 -2.25 -8.01
N GLY A 64 -1.91 -1.82 -9.20
CA GLY A 64 -1.32 -0.51 -9.40
C GLY A 64 -2.35 0.60 -9.57
N TYR A 65 -2.01 1.76 -9.05
CA TYR A 65 -2.77 3.00 -9.14
C TYR A 65 -1.93 4.07 -9.81
N GLN A 66 -2.47 4.67 -10.86
CA GLN A 66 -1.83 5.80 -11.52
C GLN A 66 -2.16 7.08 -10.76
N LEU A 67 -1.14 7.67 -10.17
CA LEU A 67 -1.19 8.94 -9.47
C LEU A 67 -0.66 10.05 -10.36
N SER A 68 -0.94 11.32 -10.04
CA SER A 68 -0.31 12.46 -10.73
C SER A 68 1.22 12.46 -10.57
N ARG A 69 1.71 11.83 -9.51
CA ARG A 69 3.13 11.72 -9.14
C ARG A 69 3.81 10.43 -9.60
N GLY A 70 3.07 9.50 -10.22
CA GLY A 70 3.64 8.25 -10.70
C GLY A 70 2.69 7.05 -10.62
N TRP A 71 3.24 5.90 -10.24
CA TRP A 71 2.56 4.62 -10.17
C TRP A 71 2.93 3.88 -8.90
N LEU A 72 1.95 3.59 -8.06
CA LEU A 72 2.16 2.85 -6.81
C LEU A 72 1.29 1.60 -6.76
N GLN A 73 1.82 0.54 -6.14
CA GLN A 73 1.15 -0.74 -5.92
C GLN A 73 1.11 -1.05 -4.42
N PRO A 74 0.06 -0.65 -3.69
CA PRO A 74 -0.09 -1.04 -2.29
C PRO A 74 -0.18 -2.57 -2.17
N ASP A 75 0.27 -3.12 -1.05
CA ASP A 75 0.21 -4.57 -0.83
C ASP A 75 -1.23 -5.08 -0.78
N VAL A 76 -2.13 -4.32 -0.14
CA VAL A 76 -3.58 -4.52 -0.19
C VAL A 76 -4.25 -3.16 -0.31
N SER A 77 -5.37 -3.10 -1.00
CA SER A 77 -6.12 -1.85 -1.15
C SER A 77 -7.62 -2.08 -1.24
N VAL A 78 -8.37 -1.03 -0.92
CA VAL A 78 -9.82 -0.94 -1.15
C VAL A 78 -10.07 0.24 -2.06
N THR A 79 -10.66 0.00 -3.23
CA THR A 79 -11.03 1.07 -4.16
C THR A 79 -12.21 1.89 -3.64
N TRP A 80 -12.33 3.12 -4.11
CA TRP A 80 -13.56 3.87 -3.99
C TRP A 80 -14.70 3.14 -4.74
N PRO A 81 -15.98 3.29 -4.35
CA PRO A 81 -17.09 2.68 -5.09
C PRO A 81 -17.14 3.10 -6.56
N ASP A 82 -16.69 4.32 -6.84
CA ASP A 82 -16.62 4.98 -8.14
C ASP A 82 -15.18 5.25 -8.60
N GLN A 83 -14.25 4.35 -8.23
CA GLN A 83 -12.83 4.49 -8.58
C GLN A 83 -12.68 4.69 -10.10
N PRO A 84 -12.11 5.80 -10.57
CA PRO A 84 -11.95 6.03 -11.99
C PRO A 84 -10.99 5.02 -12.61
N ILE A 85 -11.29 4.60 -13.84
CA ILE A 85 -10.43 3.71 -14.64
C ILE A 85 -10.23 4.38 -16.01
N GLU A 86 -8.99 4.50 -16.42
CA GLU A 86 -8.62 5.00 -17.74
C GLU A 86 -7.56 4.07 -18.36
N ASN A 87 -7.80 3.62 -19.60
CA ASN A 87 -6.92 2.67 -20.30
C ASN A 87 -6.58 1.41 -19.48
N ASP A 88 -7.58 0.86 -18.78
CA ASP A 88 -7.44 -0.30 -17.88
C ASP A 88 -6.59 -0.06 -16.61
N TRP A 89 -6.33 1.20 -16.28
CA TRP A 89 -5.56 1.59 -15.09
C TRP A 89 -6.45 2.32 -14.08
N LEU A 90 -6.35 1.93 -12.80
CA LEU A 90 -7.00 2.64 -11.70
C LEU A 90 -6.37 4.03 -11.54
N GLN A 91 -7.20 5.08 -11.49
CA GLN A 91 -6.77 6.47 -11.43
C GLN A 91 -6.92 7.05 -10.04
N GLY A 92 -5.92 7.84 -9.59
CA GLY A 92 -5.88 8.41 -8.25
C GLY A 92 -5.59 7.35 -7.19
N ALA A 93 -5.59 7.75 -5.93
CA ALA A 93 -5.36 6.81 -4.83
C ALA A 93 -6.59 5.93 -4.53
N PRO A 94 -6.40 4.71 -3.99
CA PRO A 94 -7.50 3.94 -3.43
C PRO A 94 -8.12 4.65 -2.22
N MET A 95 -9.31 4.21 -1.82
CA MET A 95 -9.93 4.67 -0.58
C MET A 95 -9.08 4.32 0.65
N LEU A 96 -8.55 3.10 0.67
CA LEU A 96 -7.61 2.60 1.67
C LEU A 96 -6.42 1.95 0.97
N ALA A 97 -5.21 2.38 1.31
CA ALA A 97 -3.97 1.70 0.95
C ALA A 97 -3.36 1.02 2.18
N VAL A 98 -2.88 -0.20 2.03
CA VAL A 98 -2.19 -0.95 3.08
C VAL A 98 -0.81 -1.34 2.59
N GLU A 99 0.21 -0.96 3.35
CA GLU A 99 1.60 -1.31 3.12
C GLU A 99 2.10 -2.20 4.26
N VAL A 100 2.64 -3.35 3.93
CA VAL A 100 3.28 -4.27 4.88
C VAL A 100 4.79 -4.08 4.79
N VAL A 101 5.38 -3.48 5.80
CA VAL A 101 6.81 -3.14 5.79
C VAL A 101 7.68 -4.40 5.75
N SER A 102 8.61 -4.43 4.83
CA SER A 102 9.64 -5.45 4.69
C SER A 102 11.03 -4.87 4.96
N PRO A 103 12.06 -5.71 5.22
CA PRO A 103 13.43 -5.24 5.43
C PRO A 103 14.02 -4.44 4.27
N SER A 104 13.46 -4.58 3.06
CA SER A 104 13.90 -3.83 1.87
C SER A 104 13.30 -2.41 1.77
N ASN A 105 12.29 -2.08 2.59
CA ASN A 105 11.73 -0.73 2.63
C ASN A 105 12.62 0.20 3.47
N THR A 106 12.85 1.40 2.98
CA THR A 106 13.39 2.48 3.81
C THR A 106 12.24 3.27 4.46
N ALA A 107 12.53 3.91 5.60
CA ALA A 107 11.56 4.77 6.27
C ALA A 107 11.12 5.92 5.35
N GLU A 108 12.05 6.49 4.60
CA GLU A 108 11.79 7.56 3.64
C GLU A 108 10.84 7.12 2.51
N GLN A 109 11.03 5.91 1.97
CA GLN A 109 10.13 5.37 0.93
C GLN A 109 8.70 5.21 1.46
N ILE A 110 8.54 4.66 2.67
CA ILE A 110 7.22 4.50 3.30
C ILE A 110 6.55 5.87 3.53
N GLU A 111 7.32 6.85 4.01
CA GLU A 111 6.82 8.21 4.23
C GLU A 111 6.36 8.88 2.92
N LYS A 112 7.19 8.82 1.86
CA LYS A 112 6.85 9.35 0.54
C LYS A 112 5.62 8.69 -0.06
N LYS A 113 5.51 7.37 0.00
CA LYS A 113 4.34 6.62 -0.49
C LYS A 113 3.07 6.99 0.29
N THR A 114 3.16 7.04 1.62
CA THR A 114 2.03 7.42 2.49
C THR A 114 1.53 8.83 2.15
N ALA A 115 2.44 9.79 2.01
CA ALA A 115 2.09 11.16 1.61
C ALA A 115 1.44 11.18 0.23
N ALA A 116 1.98 10.45 -0.76
CA ALA A 116 1.43 10.39 -2.11
C ALA A 116 -0.01 9.84 -2.13
N TYR A 117 -0.30 8.75 -1.41
CA TYR A 117 -1.66 8.22 -1.31
C TYR A 117 -2.63 9.25 -0.70
N LEU A 118 -2.25 9.90 0.40
CA LEU A 118 -3.11 10.87 1.07
C LEU A 118 -3.34 12.13 0.24
N ASP A 119 -2.30 12.63 -0.44
CA ASP A 119 -2.39 13.80 -1.31
C ASP A 119 -3.29 13.55 -2.53
N GLU A 120 -3.32 12.30 -3.02
CA GLU A 120 -4.11 11.87 -4.18
C GLU A 120 -5.50 11.34 -3.81
N GLY A 121 -5.91 11.48 -2.54
CA GLY A 121 -7.29 11.28 -2.11
C GLY A 121 -7.58 10.01 -1.30
N ALA A 122 -6.58 9.23 -0.87
CA ALA A 122 -6.83 8.14 0.06
C ALA A 122 -7.43 8.68 1.37
N ALA A 123 -8.45 7.99 1.88
CA ALA A 123 -9.03 8.33 3.18
C ALA A 123 -8.16 7.87 4.34
N GLU A 124 -7.57 6.69 4.21
CA GLU A 124 -6.62 6.13 5.17
C GLU A 124 -5.48 5.40 4.45
N VAL A 125 -4.31 5.40 5.09
CA VAL A 125 -3.19 4.53 4.75
C VAL A 125 -2.79 3.76 6.01
N TRP A 126 -2.78 2.43 5.92
CA TRP A 126 -2.31 1.57 6.99
C TRP A 126 -0.91 1.08 6.68
N VAL A 127 0.03 1.36 7.59
CA VAL A 127 1.40 0.86 7.50
C VAL A 127 1.60 -0.17 8.61
N ILE A 128 1.75 -1.43 8.22
CA ILE A 128 1.89 -2.57 9.13
C ILE A 128 3.37 -2.90 9.29
N TYR A 129 3.83 -2.96 10.53
CA TYR A 129 5.20 -3.28 10.91
C TYR A 129 5.26 -4.66 11.56
N PRO A 130 5.54 -5.74 10.79
CA PRO A 130 5.51 -7.11 11.32
C PRO A 130 6.50 -7.34 12.47
N THR A 131 7.72 -6.82 12.36
CA THR A 131 8.79 -7.02 13.36
C THR A 131 8.44 -6.43 14.71
N THR A 132 7.83 -5.25 14.74
CA THR A 132 7.43 -4.57 15.98
C THR A 132 5.97 -4.81 16.35
N ARG A 133 5.26 -5.62 15.55
CA ARG A 133 3.88 -6.05 15.75
C ARG A 133 2.92 -4.88 16.01
N ARG A 134 3.02 -3.85 15.18
CA ARG A 134 2.19 -2.65 15.25
C ARG A 134 1.71 -2.22 13.87
N MET A 135 0.71 -1.38 13.85
CA MET A 135 0.22 -0.68 12.67
C MET A 135 0.19 0.81 12.95
N THR A 136 0.46 1.63 11.96
CA THR A 136 0.19 3.07 12.00
C THR A 136 -0.90 3.37 10.99
N VAL A 137 -1.94 4.05 11.42
CA VAL A 137 -3.03 4.53 10.57
C VAL A 137 -2.78 6.00 10.29
N PHE A 138 -2.62 6.34 9.03
CA PHE A 138 -2.44 7.72 8.57
C PHE A 138 -3.73 8.22 7.91
N ARG A 139 -4.10 9.45 8.23
CA ARG A 139 -5.15 10.24 7.57
C ARG A 139 -4.57 11.61 7.24
N LYS A 140 -5.23 12.36 6.42
CA LYS A 140 -4.76 13.71 6.12
C LYS A 140 -4.67 14.57 7.40
N GLY A 141 -3.46 15.00 7.73
CA GLY A 141 -3.17 15.85 8.88
C GLY A 141 -3.10 15.14 10.24
N THR A 142 -3.26 13.81 10.31
CA THR A 142 -3.17 13.07 11.58
C THR A 142 -2.69 11.63 11.37
N TRP A 143 -2.23 11.02 12.45
CA TRP A 143 -1.87 9.61 12.48
C TRP A 143 -2.05 9.04 13.89
N GLU A 144 -2.22 7.73 13.98
CA GLU A 144 -2.25 7.02 15.25
C GLU A 144 -1.52 5.68 15.18
N ARG A 145 -0.89 5.32 16.29
CA ARG A 145 -0.20 4.03 16.45
C ARG A 145 -1.14 3.02 17.10
N ILE A 146 -1.29 1.87 16.46
CA ILE A 146 -2.11 0.76 16.93
C ILE A 146 -1.19 -0.38 17.39
N THR A 147 -1.43 -0.91 18.58
CA THR A 147 -0.67 -2.02 19.16
C THR A 147 -1.53 -3.23 19.51
N ALA A 148 -2.84 -3.11 19.48
CA ALA A 148 -3.78 -4.20 19.76
C ALA A 148 -4.96 -4.21 18.78
N THR A 149 -5.94 -3.32 18.98
CA THR A 149 -7.15 -3.24 18.16
C THR A 149 -7.33 -1.83 17.60
N TYR A 150 -7.91 -1.76 16.41
CA TYR A 150 -8.27 -0.51 15.74
C TYR A 150 -9.71 -0.57 15.24
N THR A 151 -10.51 0.44 15.56
CA THR A 151 -11.86 0.60 15.03
C THR A 151 -11.81 1.51 13.81
N CYS A 152 -11.91 0.92 12.63
CA CYS A 152 -11.95 1.64 11.36
C CYS A 152 -13.37 2.12 11.11
N ALA A 153 -13.64 3.41 11.37
CA ALA A 153 -14.96 4.00 11.10
C ALA A 153 -15.29 4.04 9.60
N LEU A 154 -14.27 4.20 8.75
CA LEU A 154 -14.39 4.22 7.29
C LEU A 154 -15.08 2.96 6.74
N LEU A 155 -14.77 1.80 7.31
CA LEU A 155 -15.26 0.49 6.86
C LEU A 155 -16.23 -0.16 7.86
N ASN A 156 -16.54 0.51 8.98
CA ASN A 156 -17.29 -0.08 10.09
C ASN A 156 -16.69 -1.45 10.51
N LEU A 157 -15.38 -1.50 10.69
CA LEU A 157 -14.60 -2.72 10.89
C LEU A 157 -13.73 -2.59 12.12
N VAL A 158 -13.66 -3.65 12.93
CA VAL A 158 -12.67 -3.78 14.01
C VAL A 158 -11.50 -4.63 13.52
N VAL A 159 -10.31 -4.06 13.58
CA VAL A 159 -9.05 -4.73 13.22
C VAL A 159 -8.37 -5.22 14.49
N ASP A 160 -8.24 -6.52 14.66
CA ASP A 160 -7.40 -7.12 15.69
C ASP A 160 -6.03 -7.43 15.09
N LEU A 161 -4.98 -6.75 15.57
CA LEU A 161 -3.62 -6.98 15.05
C LEU A 161 -3.15 -8.42 15.26
N ALA A 162 -3.58 -9.10 16.32
CA ALA A 162 -3.22 -10.49 16.55
C ALA A 162 -3.78 -11.42 15.45
N ALA A 163 -4.91 -11.06 14.83
CA ALA A 163 -5.51 -11.84 13.76
C ALA A 163 -4.79 -11.68 12.41
N ILE A 164 -4.15 -10.54 12.17
CA ILE A 164 -3.44 -10.25 10.90
C ILE A 164 -1.91 -10.34 11.02
N LEU A 165 -1.39 -10.41 12.23
CA LEU A 165 0.04 -10.60 12.52
C LEU A 165 0.23 -11.97 13.19
N PRO A 166 0.44 -13.04 12.41
CA PRO A 166 0.62 -14.39 12.98
C PRO A 166 1.83 -14.43 13.93
N PRO A 167 1.89 -15.40 14.86
CA PRO A 167 3.05 -15.57 15.71
C PRO A 167 4.33 -15.65 14.88
N ILE A 168 5.41 -15.06 15.38
CA ILE A 168 6.73 -15.22 14.77
C ILE A 168 7.12 -16.69 15.01
N SER A 169 7.28 -17.46 13.92
CA SER A 169 7.86 -18.79 14.03
C SER A 169 9.32 -18.63 14.46
N GLU A 170 9.67 -19.23 15.60
CA GLU A 170 11.06 -19.34 16.07
C GLU A 170 11.91 -20.16 15.09
#